data_6f7e3f8f0cada085ab0b4a212aaaba7a
#
_entry.id   6f7e3f8f0cada085ab0b4a212aaaba7a
#
_cell.length_a   1.000
_cell.length_b   1.000
_cell.length_c   1.000
_cell.angle_alpha   90.00
_cell.angle_beta   90.00
_cell.angle_gamma   90.00
#
_symmetry.space_group_name_H-M   'P 1'
#
loop_
_entity.id
_entity.type
_entity.pdbx_description
1 polymer ?
#
loop_
_entity_poly.entity_id
_entity_poly.type
_entity_poly.pdbx_seq_one_letter_code
_entity_poly.pdbx_strand_id
1 'polypeptide(L)'
;MNKKNEKGFALVLSIILLLVMSLMGGSLIVISAGDHQSNNTSDEYQQTFYVAETALLEGRKRIQNKMMGPWVVVDDEYAVPPEGMSDSETAEWNNMVNDMKAQAATQGGFARDTDKRDLPTNRIAIKGQTPCFQSFRNINRTGFLVTDHEYNKNFGTMIRSIFNDADLDPRVDADTLAREEERMQRFRYEYFIVNIGSAAFRGYGGSIKKTTTSAATSGTLYKIYGCGYMMPKGRTTEALDIAAFVDLDPDILIPLESTVIYQN
;
A
#
# COMPACT_ATOMS: atom_id res chain seq x y z
N MET A 1 -50.82 30.14 -59.33
CA MET A 1 -50.05 29.36 -58.38
C MET A 1 -49.92 30.18 -57.11
N ASN A 2 -50.47 29.73 -56.01
CA ASN A 2 -50.62 30.48 -54.77
C ASN A 2 -49.28 30.44 -53.95
N LYS A 3 -48.48 31.51 -53.99
CA LYS A 3 -47.22 31.70 -53.21
C LYS A 3 -47.46 32.03 -51.72
N LYS A 4 -48.66 31.88 -51.18
CA LYS A 4 -48.98 32.39 -49.85
C LYS A 4 -48.69 31.44 -48.67
N ASN A 5 -48.39 30.15 -48.89
CA ASN A 5 -48.19 29.17 -47.79
C ASN A 5 -46.73 28.77 -47.50
N GLU A 6 -45.76 29.23 -48.29
CA GLU A 6 -44.37 28.83 -48.12
C GLU A 6 -43.64 29.46 -46.86
N LYS A 7 -44.07 30.68 -46.48
CA LYS A 7 -43.48 31.38 -45.35
C LYS A 7 -43.79 30.75 -43.97
N GLY A 8 -44.97 30.14 -43.81
CA GLY A 8 -45.35 29.44 -42.59
C GLY A 8 -44.65 28.10 -42.44
N PHE A 9 -44.41 27.37 -43.52
CA PHE A 9 -43.72 26.09 -43.53
C PHE A 9 -42.24 26.24 -43.16
N ALA A 10 -41.56 27.25 -43.67
CA ALA A 10 -40.15 27.52 -43.35
C ALA A 10 -39.93 27.85 -41.85
N LEU A 11 -40.85 28.58 -41.22
CA LEU A 11 -40.80 28.91 -39.81
C LEU A 11 -40.98 27.67 -38.92
N VAL A 12 -41.93 26.79 -39.24
CA VAL A 12 -42.15 25.52 -38.52
C VAL A 12 -40.93 24.61 -38.66
N LEU A 13 -40.37 24.50 -39.86
CA LEU A 13 -39.18 23.69 -40.11
C LEU A 13 -37.98 24.19 -39.33
N SER A 14 -37.75 25.51 -39.24
CA SER A 14 -36.64 26.10 -38.49
C SER A 14 -36.78 25.85 -36.99
N ILE A 15 -37.99 25.92 -36.43
CA ILE A 15 -38.24 25.62 -35.02
C ILE A 15 -37.99 24.16 -34.71
N ILE A 16 -38.45 23.24 -35.57
CA ILE A 16 -38.19 21.81 -35.40
C ILE A 16 -36.70 21.52 -35.47
N LEU A 17 -35.96 22.13 -36.41
CA LEU A 17 -34.54 21.95 -36.57
C LEU A 17 -33.76 22.46 -35.32
N LEU A 18 -34.13 23.63 -34.80
CA LEU A 18 -33.56 24.16 -33.55
C LEU A 18 -33.84 23.26 -32.36
N LEU A 19 -35.06 22.70 -32.25
CA LEU A 19 -35.43 21.79 -31.19
C LEU A 19 -34.63 20.51 -31.26
N VAL A 20 -34.45 19.91 -32.45
CA VAL A 20 -33.62 18.71 -32.63
C VAL A 20 -32.17 18.98 -32.31
N MET A 21 -31.58 20.10 -32.77
CA MET A 21 -30.21 20.47 -32.43
C MET A 21 -30.00 20.72 -30.93
N SER A 22 -31.00 21.35 -30.27
CA SER A 22 -30.95 21.57 -28.83
C SER A 22 -31.00 20.26 -28.04
N LEU A 23 -31.83 19.31 -28.45
CA LEU A 23 -31.91 17.97 -27.84
C LEU A 23 -30.63 17.18 -28.06
N MET A 24 -30.04 17.22 -29.25
CA MET A 24 -28.73 16.57 -29.51
C MET A 24 -27.62 17.18 -28.70
N GLY A 25 -27.55 18.51 -28.61
CA GLY A 25 -26.56 19.21 -27.80
C GLY A 25 -26.71 18.88 -26.32
N GLY A 26 -27.91 18.87 -25.79
CA GLY A 26 -28.19 18.49 -24.41
C GLY A 26 -27.79 17.04 -24.10
N SER A 27 -28.08 16.10 -25.00
CA SER A 27 -27.72 14.70 -24.81
C SER A 27 -26.19 14.48 -24.79
N LEU A 28 -25.45 15.19 -25.64
CA LEU A 28 -23.96 15.12 -25.64
C LEU A 28 -23.38 15.62 -24.33
N ILE A 29 -23.92 16.70 -23.74
CA ILE A 29 -23.46 17.22 -22.45
C ILE A 29 -23.67 16.19 -21.34
N VAL A 30 -24.81 15.54 -21.29
CA VAL A 30 -25.14 14.51 -20.30
C VAL A 30 -24.20 13.30 -20.43
N ILE A 31 -23.98 12.81 -21.65
CA ILE A 31 -23.07 11.70 -21.92
C ILE A 31 -21.64 12.07 -21.51
N SER A 32 -21.16 13.25 -21.94
CA SER A 32 -19.80 13.71 -21.57
C SER A 32 -19.61 13.86 -20.05
N ALA A 33 -20.62 14.38 -19.34
CA ALA A 33 -20.56 14.45 -17.87
C ALA A 33 -20.51 13.06 -17.22
N GLY A 34 -21.26 12.10 -17.75
CA GLY A 34 -21.23 10.70 -17.32
C GLY A 34 -19.87 10.04 -17.56
N ASP A 35 -19.26 10.28 -18.71
CA ASP A 35 -17.92 9.76 -19.02
C ASP A 35 -16.84 10.33 -18.10
N HIS A 36 -16.89 11.63 -17.81
CA HIS A 36 -15.97 12.25 -16.86
C HIS A 36 -16.10 11.67 -15.45
N GLN A 37 -17.32 11.44 -14.98
CA GLN A 37 -17.55 10.82 -13.67
C GLN A 37 -17.06 9.37 -13.64
N SER A 38 -17.31 8.60 -14.70
CA SER A 38 -16.84 7.22 -14.81
C SER A 38 -15.31 7.13 -14.82
N ASN A 39 -14.65 8.00 -15.58
CA ASN A 39 -13.18 8.05 -15.62
C ASN A 39 -12.58 8.39 -14.25
N ASN A 40 -13.13 9.39 -13.55
CA ASN A 40 -12.65 9.77 -12.23
C ASN A 40 -12.81 8.61 -11.22
N THR A 41 -13.92 7.89 -11.24
CA THR A 41 -14.14 6.72 -10.38
C THR A 41 -13.17 5.59 -10.72
N SER A 42 -12.87 5.38 -12.00
CA SER A 42 -11.87 4.40 -12.44
C SER A 42 -10.47 4.74 -11.94
N ASP A 43 -10.08 6.01 -12.00
CA ASP A 43 -8.79 6.49 -11.51
C ASP A 43 -8.67 6.33 -9.99
N GLU A 44 -9.71 6.67 -9.24
CA GLU A 44 -9.76 6.49 -7.79
C GLU A 44 -9.65 5.00 -7.40
N TYR A 45 -10.31 4.12 -8.15
CA TYR A 45 -10.19 2.67 -7.96
C TYR A 45 -8.76 2.18 -8.23
N GLN A 46 -8.14 2.59 -9.34
CA GLN A 46 -6.77 2.20 -9.67
C GLN A 46 -5.78 2.69 -8.62
N GLN A 47 -5.91 3.94 -8.16
CA GLN A 47 -5.06 4.48 -7.09
C GLN A 47 -5.23 3.67 -5.81
N THR A 48 -6.46 3.34 -5.42
CA THR A 48 -6.73 2.51 -4.23
C THR A 48 -6.15 1.10 -4.38
N PHE A 49 -6.13 0.55 -5.59
CA PHE A 49 -5.48 -0.73 -5.87
C PHE A 49 -3.96 -0.67 -5.63
N TYR A 50 -3.27 0.37 -6.12
CA TYR A 50 -1.84 0.55 -5.84
C TYR A 50 -1.55 0.76 -4.35
N VAL A 51 -2.46 1.41 -3.63
CA VAL A 51 -2.37 1.54 -2.17
C VAL A 51 -2.48 0.17 -1.49
N ALA A 52 -3.36 -0.71 -1.97
CA ALA A 52 -3.47 -2.08 -1.47
C ALA A 52 -2.23 -2.94 -1.79
N GLU A 53 -1.65 -2.78 -2.99
CA GLU A 53 -0.37 -3.42 -3.33
C GLU A 53 0.76 -2.94 -2.41
N THR A 54 0.78 -1.63 -2.09
CA THR A 54 1.73 -1.07 -1.13
C THR A 54 1.58 -1.70 0.24
N ALA A 55 0.36 -1.94 0.71
CA ALA A 55 0.12 -2.66 1.96
C ALA A 55 0.78 -4.05 1.97
N LEU A 56 0.67 -4.80 0.86
CA LEU A 56 1.33 -6.10 0.72
C LEU A 56 2.86 -5.99 0.69
N LEU A 57 3.41 -4.97 0.03
CA LEU A 57 4.85 -4.73 -0.03
C LEU A 57 5.42 -4.35 1.35
N GLU A 58 4.75 -3.47 2.08
CA GLU A 58 5.14 -3.10 3.45
C GLU A 58 5.03 -4.30 4.40
N GLY A 59 3.97 -5.09 4.30
CA GLY A 59 3.84 -6.34 5.04
C GLY A 59 4.97 -7.33 4.73
N ARG A 60 5.37 -7.48 3.46
CA ARG A 60 6.51 -8.30 3.05
C ARG A 60 7.83 -7.78 3.62
N LYS A 61 8.07 -6.48 3.52
CA LYS A 61 9.25 -5.82 4.08
C LYS A 61 9.32 -6.01 5.60
N ARG A 62 8.19 -5.89 6.28
CA ARG A 62 8.09 -6.06 7.72
C ARG A 62 8.46 -7.47 8.16
N ILE A 63 7.90 -8.49 7.51
CA ILE A 63 8.24 -9.89 7.83
C ILE A 63 9.69 -10.23 7.50
N GLN A 64 10.20 -9.71 6.38
CA GLN A 64 11.60 -9.87 6.01
C GLN A 64 12.53 -9.26 7.04
N ASN A 65 12.22 -8.06 7.54
CA ASN A 65 13.01 -7.39 8.58
C ASN A 65 12.95 -8.14 9.90
N LYS A 66 11.82 -8.75 10.25
CA LYS A 66 11.74 -9.61 11.45
C LYS A 66 12.59 -10.86 11.32
N MET A 67 12.62 -11.50 10.16
CA MET A 67 13.36 -12.73 9.95
C MET A 67 14.86 -12.54 9.74
N MET A 68 15.25 -11.49 9.02
CA MET A 68 16.63 -11.28 8.60
C MET A 68 17.34 -10.17 9.39
N GLY A 69 16.60 -9.45 10.24
CA GLY A 69 17.02 -8.20 10.85
C GLY A 69 16.72 -6.98 9.97
N PRO A 70 16.46 -5.82 10.55
CA PRO A 70 16.24 -4.59 9.81
C PRO A 70 17.51 -4.12 9.09
N TRP A 71 17.34 -3.38 7.99
CA TRP A 71 18.42 -2.63 7.39
C TRP A 71 18.76 -1.42 8.25
N VAL A 72 20.00 -1.22 8.57
CA VAL A 72 20.53 -0.08 9.32
C VAL A 72 21.69 0.57 8.56
N VAL A 73 21.86 1.87 8.73
CA VAL A 73 23.06 2.57 8.29
C VAL A 73 24.16 2.28 9.31
N VAL A 74 25.31 1.83 8.84
CA VAL A 74 26.45 1.50 9.73
C VAL A 74 27.41 2.70 9.70
N ASP A 75 27.08 3.71 10.47
CA ASP A 75 27.89 4.89 10.69
C ASP A 75 28.73 4.77 12.00
N ASP A 76 29.46 5.82 12.31
CA ASP A 76 30.30 5.84 13.52
C ASP A 76 29.45 5.90 14.80
N GLU A 77 28.23 6.44 14.76
CA GLU A 77 27.31 6.48 15.89
C GLU A 77 26.77 5.07 16.19
N TYR A 78 26.38 4.32 15.16
CA TYR A 78 25.94 2.92 15.31
C TYR A 78 27.07 2.01 15.84
N ALA A 79 28.32 2.33 15.55
CA ALA A 79 29.49 1.54 15.96
C ALA A 79 29.83 1.66 17.46
N VAL A 80 29.23 2.61 18.18
CA VAL A 80 29.48 2.78 19.62
C VAL A 80 28.70 1.72 20.40
N PRO A 81 29.38 0.89 21.23
CA PRO A 81 28.69 -0.09 22.06
C PRO A 81 27.77 0.62 23.07
N PRO A 82 26.55 0.07 23.33
CA PRO A 82 25.67 0.58 24.36
C PRO A 82 26.32 0.65 25.74
N GLU A 83 25.99 1.68 26.52
CA GLU A 83 26.53 1.84 27.89
C GLU A 83 26.07 0.68 28.78
N GLY A 84 27.00 0.19 29.64
CA GLY A 84 26.73 -0.85 30.62
C GLY A 84 26.96 -2.28 30.13
N MET A 85 27.51 -2.48 28.94
CA MET A 85 27.99 -3.80 28.50
C MET A 85 29.23 -4.26 29.26
N SER A 86 29.33 -5.54 29.53
CA SER A 86 30.56 -6.19 30.02
C SER A 86 31.63 -6.24 28.92
N ASP A 87 32.89 -6.51 29.29
CA ASP A 87 33.98 -6.61 28.32
C ASP A 87 33.74 -7.70 27.26
N SER A 88 33.09 -8.81 27.63
CA SER A 88 32.74 -9.89 26.69
C SER A 88 31.63 -9.47 25.71
N GLU A 89 30.61 -8.81 26.20
CA GLU A 89 29.51 -8.29 25.35
C GLU A 89 30.00 -7.19 24.40
N THR A 90 30.92 -6.33 24.89
CA THR A 90 31.56 -5.30 24.07
C THR A 90 32.41 -5.93 22.96
N ALA A 91 33.13 -7.03 23.25
CA ALA A 91 33.89 -7.75 22.22
C ALA A 91 32.98 -8.40 21.17
N GLU A 92 31.86 -8.99 21.58
CA GLU A 92 30.83 -9.55 20.66
C GLU A 92 30.20 -8.45 19.80
N TRP A 93 29.84 -7.32 20.43
CA TRP A 93 29.32 -6.14 19.72
C TRP A 93 30.29 -5.65 18.63
N ASN A 94 31.55 -5.47 18.98
CA ASN A 94 32.60 -5.01 18.06
C ASN A 94 32.78 -5.98 16.88
N ASN A 95 32.71 -7.29 17.11
CA ASN A 95 32.79 -8.29 16.05
C ASN A 95 31.57 -8.19 15.12
N MET A 96 30.36 -8.10 15.68
CA MET A 96 29.13 -7.90 14.90
C MET A 96 29.21 -6.62 14.05
N VAL A 97 29.61 -5.48 14.65
CA VAL A 97 29.73 -4.21 13.92
C VAL A 97 30.77 -4.30 12.80
N ASN A 98 31.91 -5.01 13.02
CA ASN A 98 32.89 -5.21 11.96
C ASN A 98 32.34 -6.04 10.79
N ASP A 99 31.55 -7.08 11.05
CA ASP A 99 30.89 -7.85 10.02
C ASP A 99 29.86 -7.00 9.28
N MET A 100 29.10 -6.16 9.99
CA MET A 100 28.14 -5.22 9.40
C MET A 100 28.84 -4.16 8.57
N LYS A 101 29.99 -3.61 8.99
CA LYS A 101 30.80 -2.68 8.19
C LYS A 101 31.29 -3.34 6.90
N ALA A 102 31.73 -4.59 6.97
CA ALA A 102 32.12 -5.35 5.76
C ALA A 102 30.94 -5.54 4.79
N GLN A 103 29.76 -5.82 5.29
CA GLN A 103 28.54 -5.90 4.50
C GLN A 103 28.15 -4.52 3.92
N ALA A 104 28.18 -3.48 4.73
CA ALA A 104 27.83 -2.10 4.34
C ALA A 104 28.74 -1.57 3.23
N ALA A 105 30.01 -1.93 3.22
CA ALA A 105 30.98 -1.56 2.17
C ALA A 105 30.54 -2.05 0.78
N THR A 106 29.81 -3.15 0.70
CA THR A 106 29.28 -3.72 -0.55
C THR A 106 27.83 -3.35 -0.85
N GLN A 107 27.11 -2.77 0.11
CA GLN A 107 25.68 -2.49 0.07
C GLN A 107 25.36 -0.99 0.21
N GLY A 108 26.28 -0.13 -0.20
CA GLY A 108 26.05 1.33 -0.19
C GLY A 108 25.91 1.95 1.20
N GLY A 109 26.58 1.42 2.21
CA GLY A 109 26.55 1.93 3.58
C GLY A 109 25.50 1.29 4.48
N PHE A 110 24.74 0.30 3.97
CA PHE A 110 23.70 -0.39 4.72
C PHE A 110 24.09 -1.82 5.05
N ALA A 111 23.72 -2.30 6.24
CA ALA A 111 23.84 -3.69 6.64
C ALA A 111 22.58 -4.17 7.37
N ARG A 112 22.44 -5.49 7.50
CA ARG A 112 21.36 -6.09 8.28
C ARG A 112 21.81 -6.29 9.73
N ASP A 113 20.98 -5.76 10.64
CA ASP A 113 21.16 -5.98 12.08
C ASP A 113 20.56 -7.34 12.45
N THR A 114 21.39 -8.38 12.45
CA THR A 114 20.95 -9.75 12.69
C THR A 114 20.59 -10.02 14.15
N ASP A 115 21.02 -9.18 15.10
CA ASP A 115 20.66 -9.32 16.51
C ASP A 115 19.23 -8.87 16.79
N LYS A 116 18.69 -8.00 15.92
CA LYS A 116 17.29 -7.58 15.97
C LYS A 116 16.34 -8.52 15.19
N ARG A 117 16.77 -9.74 14.90
CA ARG A 117 15.88 -10.76 14.37
C ARG A 117 14.87 -11.18 15.42
N ASP A 118 13.62 -11.27 15.01
CA ASP A 118 12.54 -11.80 15.83
C ASP A 118 11.85 -12.92 15.05
N LEU A 119 11.76 -14.12 15.65
CA LEU A 119 11.03 -15.21 15.02
C LEU A 119 9.52 -14.89 15.02
N PRO A 120 8.96 -14.57 13.84
CA PRO A 120 7.62 -14.04 13.77
C PRO A 120 6.57 -15.15 13.94
N THR A 121 6.09 -15.29 15.16
CA THR A 121 5.01 -16.22 15.52
C THR A 121 3.68 -15.45 15.72
N ASN A 122 2.56 -16.15 15.58
CA ASN A 122 1.23 -15.57 15.80
C ASN A 122 0.98 -15.35 17.30
N ARG A 123 1.32 -14.18 17.81
CA ARG A 123 1.20 -13.82 19.24
C ARG A 123 0.33 -12.59 19.48
N ILE A 124 0.02 -11.84 18.43
CA ILE A 124 -0.66 -10.56 18.53
C ILE A 124 -2.12 -10.76 18.16
N ALA A 125 -3.03 -10.36 19.03
CA ALA A 125 -4.44 -10.26 18.68
C ALA A 125 -4.63 -9.11 17.68
N ILE A 126 -5.48 -9.32 16.68
CA ILE A 126 -5.84 -8.26 15.75
C ILE A 126 -6.47 -7.09 16.53
N LYS A 127 -6.03 -5.88 16.22
CA LYS A 127 -6.51 -4.65 16.85
C LYS A 127 -7.89 -4.29 16.27
N GLY A 128 -8.95 -4.80 16.90
CA GLY A 128 -10.32 -4.55 16.48
C GLY A 128 -10.74 -5.30 15.20
N GLN A 129 -12.01 -5.15 14.83
CA GLN A 129 -12.56 -5.68 13.59
C GLN A 129 -12.55 -4.58 12.52
N THR A 130 -11.37 -4.27 12.00
CA THR A 130 -11.21 -3.26 10.95
C THR A 130 -11.96 -3.63 9.68
N PRO A 131 -12.33 -2.67 8.82
CA PRO A 131 -12.95 -2.97 7.52
C PRO A 131 -12.12 -3.94 6.66
N CYS A 132 -10.79 -3.86 6.72
CA CYS A 132 -9.90 -4.80 6.04
C CYS A 132 -10.10 -6.23 6.56
N PHE A 133 -10.02 -6.43 7.86
CA PHE A 133 -10.21 -7.73 8.46
C PHE A 133 -11.60 -8.31 8.13
N GLN A 134 -12.63 -7.48 8.12
CA GLN A 134 -14.00 -7.89 7.79
C GLN A 134 -14.18 -8.25 6.31
N SER A 135 -13.38 -7.71 5.40
CA SER A 135 -13.46 -7.97 3.97
C SER A 135 -13.05 -9.40 3.58
N PHE A 136 -12.22 -10.07 4.39
CA PHE A 136 -11.79 -11.43 4.16
C PHE A 136 -12.77 -12.45 4.77
N ARG A 137 -13.51 -13.16 3.92
CA ARG A 137 -14.56 -14.11 4.34
C ARG A 137 -14.05 -15.39 4.97
N ASN A 138 -12.82 -15.81 4.63
CA ASN A 138 -12.25 -17.10 5.00
C ASN A 138 -11.43 -17.08 6.31
N ILE A 139 -11.50 -15.98 7.07
CA ILE A 139 -10.78 -15.82 8.32
C ILE A 139 -11.72 -16.12 9.49
N ASN A 140 -11.28 -17.01 10.40
CA ASN A 140 -11.99 -17.21 11.66
C ASN A 140 -11.83 -15.96 12.54
N ARG A 141 -12.94 -15.28 12.80
CA ARG A 141 -12.96 -14.00 13.52
C ARG A 141 -12.79 -14.11 15.03
N THR A 142 -12.90 -15.32 15.58
CA THR A 142 -12.81 -15.55 17.03
C THR A 142 -11.38 -15.97 17.40
N GLY A 143 -10.71 -15.16 18.24
CA GLY A 143 -9.38 -15.48 18.75
C GLY A 143 -8.28 -15.50 17.67
N PHE A 144 -8.46 -14.74 16.59
CA PHE A 144 -7.50 -14.69 15.51
C PHE A 144 -6.21 -13.99 15.94
N LEU A 145 -5.10 -14.74 15.91
CA LEU A 145 -3.79 -14.23 16.23
C LEU A 145 -2.98 -14.01 14.94
N VAL A 146 -2.25 -12.92 14.91
CA VAL A 146 -1.39 -12.51 13.81
C VAL A 146 0.06 -12.34 14.28
N THR A 147 0.98 -12.39 13.36
CA THR A 147 2.40 -12.09 13.59
C THR A 147 2.64 -10.58 13.73
N ASP A 148 1.94 -9.80 12.94
CA ASP A 148 2.00 -8.33 12.93
C ASP A 148 0.70 -7.75 12.36
N HIS A 149 0.34 -6.55 12.80
CA HIS A 149 -0.82 -5.81 12.31
C HIS A 149 -0.57 -4.31 12.37
N GLU A 150 -0.60 -3.67 11.22
CA GLU A 150 -0.52 -2.22 11.07
C GLU A 150 -1.77 -1.71 10.37
N TYR A 151 -2.42 -0.73 10.94
CA TYR A 151 -3.66 -0.15 10.43
C TYR A 151 -3.56 1.38 10.31
N ASN A 152 -4.47 1.96 9.55
CA ASN A 152 -4.62 3.41 9.38
C ASN A 152 -3.32 4.13 8.94
N LYS A 153 -2.51 3.47 8.12
CA LYS A 153 -1.30 4.08 7.57
C LYS A 153 -1.66 5.01 6.41
N ASN A 154 -1.15 6.23 6.47
CA ASN A 154 -1.38 7.22 5.42
C ASN A 154 -0.43 6.99 4.24
N PHE A 155 -1.00 6.78 3.06
CA PHE A 155 -0.23 6.57 1.84
C PHE A 155 0.47 7.85 1.38
N GLY A 156 -0.19 9.00 1.47
CA GLY A 156 0.40 10.30 1.11
C GLY A 156 1.64 10.63 1.93
N THR A 157 1.58 10.39 3.25
CA THR A 157 2.75 10.58 4.12
C THR A 157 3.91 9.64 3.76
N MET A 158 3.60 8.41 3.40
CA MET A 158 4.61 7.45 2.97
C MET A 158 5.27 7.89 1.66
N ILE A 159 4.50 8.30 0.65
CA ILE A 159 5.02 8.81 -0.62
C ILE A 159 5.90 10.03 -0.38
N ARG A 160 5.45 10.99 0.44
CA ARG A 160 6.22 12.20 0.75
C ARG A 160 7.56 11.88 1.43
N SER A 161 7.62 10.85 2.26
CA SER A 161 8.89 10.43 2.89
C SER A 161 9.92 9.85 1.90
N ILE A 162 9.47 9.41 0.72
CA ILE A 162 10.34 8.87 -0.34
C ILE A 162 10.88 10.00 -1.22
N PHE A 163 10.06 11.04 -1.46
CA PHE A 163 10.44 12.18 -2.27
C PHE A 163 10.92 13.32 -1.36
N ASN A 164 12.17 13.73 -1.53
CA ASN A 164 12.70 14.94 -0.90
C ASN A 164 12.10 16.18 -1.58
N ASP A 165 11.99 17.30 -0.85
CA ASP A 165 11.51 18.56 -1.41
C ASP A 165 12.33 19.03 -2.64
N ALA A 166 13.60 18.59 -2.74
CA ALA A 166 14.47 18.88 -3.88
C ALA A 166 14.10 18.15 -5.18
N ASP A 167 13.33 17.04 -5.07
CA ASP A 167 12.91 16.24 -6.23
C ASP A 167 11.58 16.75 -6.82
N LEU A 168 10.94 17.70 -6.15
CA LEU A 168 9.71 18.32 -6.63
C LEU A 168 10.02 19.27 -7.80
N ASP A 169 9.23 19.16 -8.87
CA ASP A 169 9.36 20.04 -10.02
C ASP A 169 9.10 21.49 -9.59
N PRO A 170 10.07 22.41 -9.69
CA PRO A 170 9.92 23.80 -9.27
C PRO A 170 8.85 24.56 -10.06
N ARG A 171 8.31 23.97 -11.14
CA ARG A 171 7.20 24.54 -11.93
C ARG A 171 5.82 24.25 -11.32
N VAL A 172 5.73 23.37 -10.35
CA VAL A 172 4.47 23.07 -9.65
C VAL A 172 4.24 24.18 -8.61
N ASP A 173 3.15 24.91 -8.74
CA ASP A 173 2.80 25.93 -7.77
C ASP A 173 2.38 25.31 -6.41
N ALA A 174 2.58 26.08 -5.33
CA ALA A 174 2.31 25.63 -3.97
C ALA A 174 0.84 25.24 -3.74
N ASP A 175 -0.10 25.89 -4.43
CA ASP A 175 -1.53 25.61 -4.29
C ASP A 175 -1.89 24.27 -4.96
N THR A 176 -1.27 23.95 -6.06
CA THR A 176 -1.45 22.65 -6.74
C THR A 176 -0.86 21.53 -5.90
N LEU A 177 0.33 21.73 -5.32
CA LEU A 177 0.97 20.77 -4.43
C LEU A 177 0.10 20.50 -3.19
N ALA A 178 -0.42 21.54 -2.55
CA ALA A 178 -1.29 21.41 -1.38
C ALA A 178 -2.58 20.63 -1.69
N ARG A 179 -3.18 20.86 -2.85
CA ARG A 179 -4.38 20.11 -3.30
C ARG A 179 -4.09 18.64 -3.57
N GLU A 180 -2.94 18.34 -4.17
CA GLU A 180 -2.52 16.95 -4.40
C GLU A 180 -2.18 16.25 -3.07
N GLU A 181 -1.55 16.95 -2.14
CA GLU A 181 -1.29 16.42 -0.80
C GLU A 181 -2.60 16.11 -0.07
N GLU A 182 -3.57 17.01 -0.07
CA GLU A 182 -4.90 16.78 0.52
C GLU A 182 -5.60 15.57 -0.15
N ARG A 183 -5.50 15.47 -1.46
CA ARG A 183 -6.05 14.32 -2.20
C ARG A 183 -5.40 13.01 -1.77
N MET A 184 -4.07 12.98 -1.67
CA MET A 184 -3.31 11.80 -1.28
C MET A 184 -3.54 11.37 0.17
N GLN A 185 -3.88 12.29 1.07
CA GLN A 185 -4.23 12.00 2.46
C GLN A 185 -5.51 11.16 2.60
N ARG A 186 -6.35 11.12 1.58
CA ARG A 186 -7.55 10.25 1.55
C ARG A 186 -7.19 8.78 1.40
N PHE A 187 -6.00 8.46 0.90
CA PHE A 187 -5.58 7.09 0.68
C PHE A 187 -4.86 6.54 1.90
N ARG A 188 -5.36 5.42 2.41
CA ARG A 188 -4.82 4.75 3.59
C ARG A 188 -4.68 3.27 3.32
N TYR A 189 -3.80 2.62 4.05
CA TYR A 189 -3.62 1.18 3.96
C TYR A 189 -3.53 0.51 5.33
N GLU A 190 -3.83 -0.75 5.30
CA GLU A 190 -3.74 -1.67 6.43
C GLU A 190 -3.16 -2.98 5.94
N TYR A 191 -2.37 -3.62 6.76
CA TYR A 191 -1.98 -5.01 6.54
C TYR A 191 -1.91 -5.77 7.85
N PHE A 192 -2.13 -7.09 7.76
CA PHE A 192 -1.84 -8.02 8.83
C PHE A 192 -1.22 -9.29 8.26
N ILE A 193 -0.34 -9.92 9.06
CA ILE A 193 0.50 -11.03 8.64
C ILE A 193 0.20 -12.23 9.53
N VAL A 194 0.04 -13.40 8.91
CA VAL A 194 -0.23 -14.66 9.59
C VAL A 194 0.84 -15.68 9.23
N ASN A 195 1.42 -16.29 10.24
CA ASN A 195 2.25 -17.48 10.06
C ASN A 195 1.32 -18.69 9.86
N ILE A 196 1.39 -19.33 8.68
CA ILE A 196 0.55 -20.47 8.33
C ILE A 196 1.24 -21.81 8.69
N GLY A 197 2.56 -21.76 8.95
CA GLY A 197 3.34 -22.95 9.28
C GLY A 197 4.55 -23.16 8.39
N SER A 198 5.05 -24.38 8.36
CA SER A 198 6.22 -24.75 7.56
C SER A 198 5.83 -25.19 6.14
N ALA A 199 6.67 -24.83 5.18
CA ALA A 199 6.54 -25.29 3.79
C ALA A 199 7.91 -25.70 3.23
N ALA A 200 7.91 -26.53 2.21
CA ALA A 200 9.14 -26.85 1.49
C ALA A 200 9.59 -25.61 0.71
N PHE A 201 10.78 -25.11 1.04
CA PHE A 201 11.40 -23.99 0.34
C PHE A 201 12.25 -24.52 -0.81
N ARG A 202 11.94 -24.08 -2.02
CA ARG A 202 12.78 -24.29 -3.20
C ARG A 202 13.37 -22.95 -3.57
N GLY A 203 14.68 -22.76 -3.39
CA GLY A 203 15.37 -21.47 -3.59
C GLY A 203 14.95 -20.73 -4.86
N TYR A 204 15.08 -19.42 -4.85
CA TYR A 204 14.78 -18.57 -6.00
C TYR A 204 15.64 -18.96 -7.20
N GLY A 205 15.02 -19.18 -8.37
CA GLY A 205 15.73 -19.51 -9.62
C GLY A 205 16.14 -20.96 -9.82
N GLY A 206 15.69 -21.88 -8.96
CA GLY A 206 15.89 -23.32 -9.17
C GLY A 206 15.18 -23.81 -10.43
N SER A 207 15.93 -24.29 -11.42
CA SER A 207 15.35 -24.94 -12.61
C SER A 207 14.53 -26.17 -12.18
N ILE A 208 13.37 -26.37 -12.76
CA ILE A 208 12.49 -27.51 -12.52
C ILE A 208 13.25 -28.86 -12.75
N LYS A 209 14.28 -28.88 -13.60
CA LYS A 209 15.14 -30.04 -13.86
C LYS A 209 16.11 -30.40 -12.72
N LYS A 210 16.40 -29.50 -11.79
CA LYS A 210 17.35 -29.73 -10.68
C LYS A 210 16.70 -30.24 -9.38
N THR A 211 15.41 -30.51 -9.37
CA THR A 211 14.63 -30.82 -8.16
C THR A 211 14.77 -32.24 -7.63
N THR A 212 15.54 -33.11 -8.28
CA THR A 212 15.63 -34.53 -7.85
C THR A 212 16.77 -34.81 -6.86
N THR A 213 17.68 -33.87 -6.61
CA THR A 213 18.89 -34.14 -5.78
C THR A 213 19.20 -33.11 -4.70
N SER A 214 18.53 -31.94 -4.67
CA SER A 214 18.72 -30.98 -3.56
C SER A 214 17.67 -31.24 -2.49
N ALA A 215 18.14 -31.54 -1.27
CA ALA A 215 17.28 -31.60 -0.09
C ALA A 215 16.42 -30.33 -0.03
N ALA A 216 15.08 -30.49 0.00
CA ALA A 216 14.18 -29.37 0.17
C ALA A 216 14.49 -28.77 1.55
N THR A 217 15.00 -27.54 1.58
CA THR A 217 15.17 -26.79 2.81
C THR A 217 13.79 -26.42 3.34
N SER A 218 13.60 -26.52 4.65
CA SER A 218 12.36 -26.06 5.27
C SER A 218 12.31 -24.54 5.29
N GLY A 219 11.16 -24.01 5.01
CA GLY A 219 10.87 -22.57 5.12
C GLY A 219 9.60 -22.33 5.92
N THR A 220 9.44 -21.11 6.41
CA THR A 220 8.21 -20.68 7.08
C THR A 220 7.32 -19.93 6.08
N LEU A 221 6.06 -20.33 6.03
CA LEU A 221 5.03 -19.79 5.14
C LEU A 221 4.24 -18.71 5.88
N TYR A 222 4.23 -17.51 5.29
CA TYR A 222 3.44 -16.40 5.77
C TYR A 222 2.39 -15.99 4.74
N LYS A 223 1.21 -15.67 5.22
CA LYS A 223 0.16 -15.05 4.43
C LYS A 223 0.01 -13.60 4.88
N ILE A 224 0.07 -12.70 3.91
CA ILE A 224 -0.05 -11.27 4.11
C ILE A 224 -1.39 -10.87 3.52
N TYR A 225 -2.20 -10.22 4.33
CA TYR A 225 -3.45 -9.61 3.95
C TYR A 225 -3.26 -8.11 3.95
N GLY A 226 -3.55 -7.45 2.85
CA GLY A 226 -3.39 -6.02 2.69
C GLY A 226 -4.64 -5.39 2.12
N CYS A 227 -4.97 -4.19 2.56
CA CYS A 227 -6.09 -3.42 2.04
C CYS A 227 -5.67 -1.99 1.74
N GLY A 228 -6.13 -1.48 0.60
CA GLY A 228 -6.15 -0.07 0.31
C GLY A 228 -7.53 0.52 0.56
N TYR A 229 -7.55 1.72 1.10
CA TYR A 229 -8.77 2.48 1.38
C TYR A 229 -8.73 3.83 0.68
N MET A 230 -9.86 4.25 0.14
CA MET A 230 -10.10 5.65 -0.16
C MET A 230 -11.15 6.20 0.80
N MET A 231 -10.76 7.22 1.53
CA MET A 231 -11.60 7.87 2.53
C MET A 231 -12.56 8.87 1.90
N PRO A 232 -13.77 9.07 2.45
CA PRO A 232 -14.65 10.14 2.05
C PRO A 232 -13.99 11.52 2.16
N LYS A 233 -14.36 12.43 1.26
CA LYS A 233 -13.89 13.82 1.30
C LYS A 233 -14.22 14.48 2.64
N GLY A 234 -13.24 15.19 3.21
CA GLY A 234 -13.38 15.89 4.49
C GLY A 234 -13.13 15.04 5.74
N ARG A 235 -12.81 13.73 5.60
CA ARG A 235 -12.39 12.86 6.70
C ARG A 235 -10.88 12.58 6.66
N THR A 236 -10.08 13.62 6.57
CA THR A 236 -8.61 13.53 6.50
C THR A 236 -7.93 13.57 7.87
N THR A 237 -8.55 13.08 8.92
CA THR A 237 -7.99 13.16 10.27
C THR A 237 -6.80 12.22 10.46
N GLU A 238 -5.70 12.77 10.90
CA GLU A 238 -4.38 12.12 11.04
C GLU A 238 -4.36 10.96 12.04
N ALA A 239 -5.21 10.96 13.04
CA ALA A 239 -5.21 9.98 14.12
C ALA A 239 -6.62 9.48 14.41
N LEU A 240 -7.14 8.60 13.55
CA LEU A 240 -8.26 7.78 13.98
C LEU A 240 -7.73 6.76 14.99
N ASP A 241 -8.28 6.76 16.20
CA ASP A 241 -8.08 5.65 17.10
C ASP A 241 -8.72 4.38 16.52
N ILE A 242 -8.42 3.23 17.09
CA ILE A 242 -8.89 1.95 16.55
C ILE A 242 -10.43 1.88 16.53
N ALA A 243 -11.11 2.48 17.50
CA ALA A 243 -12.57 2.45 17.60
C ALA A 243 -13.21 3.22 16.45
N ALA A 244 -12.71 4.44 16.18
CA ALA A 244 -13.17 5.24 15.04
C ALA A 244 -12.79 4.63 13.68
N PHE A 245 -11.71 3.86 13.62
CA PHE A 245 -11.28 3.18 12.41
C PHE A 245 -12.11 1.92 12.11
N VAL A 246 -12.57 1.21 13.14
CA VAL A 246 -13.46 0.03 12.99
C VAL A 246 -14.82 0.42 12.41
N ASP A 247 -15.36 1.57 12.81
CA ASP A 247 -16.66 2.07 12.33
C ASP A 247 -16.55 2.87 11.00
N LEU A 248 -15.39 2.79 10.37
CA LEU A 248 -15.15 3.52 9.13
C LEU A 248 -15.85 2.86 7.95
N ASP A 249 -16.54 3.68 7.16
CA ASP A 249 -17.11 3.30 5.86
C ASP A 249 -16.31 4.00 4.75
N PRO A 250 -15.31 3.35 4.16
CA PRO A 250 -14.53 3.91 3.08
C PRO A 250 -15.33 3.97 1.77
N ASP A 251 -15.10 5.00 0.94
CA ASP A 251 -15.70 5.09 -0.40
C ASP A 251 -15.27 3.92 -1.29
N ILE A 252 -14.02 3.51 -1.17
CA ILE A 252 -13.46 2.34 -1.88
C ILE A 252 -12.60 1.55 -0.89
N LEU A 253 -12.77 0.22 -0.88
CA LEU A 253 -11.98 -0.74 -0.15
C LEU A 253 -11.54 -1.86 -1.09
N ILE A 254 -10.24 -2.09 -1.21
CA ILE A 254 -9.66 -3.14 -2.04
C ILE A 254 -8.83 -4.08 -1.17
N PRO A 255 -9.33 -5.30 -0.90
CA PRO A 255 -8.58 -6.32 -0.19
C PRO A 255 -7.73 -7.13 -1.16
N LEU A 256 -6.47 -7.35 -0.80
CA LEU A 256 -5.53 -8.21 -1.52
C LEU A 256 -4.87 -9.19 -0.55
N GLU A 257 -4.44 -10.34 -1.06
CA GLU A 257 -3.67 -11.30 -0.29
C GLU A 257 -2.43 -11.76 -1.04
N SER A 258 -1.36 -12.01 -0.31
CA SER A 258 -0.11 -12.54 -0.86
C SER A 258 0.45 -13.60 0.07
N THR A 259 1.14 -14.57 -0.50
CA THR A 259 1.80 -15.64 0.26
C THR A 259 3.30 -15.59 -0.02
N VAL A 260 4.10 -15.64 1.04
CA VAL A 260 5.55 -15.63 0.96
C VAL A 260 6.15 -16.76 1.78
N ILE A 261 7.25 -17.35 1.30
CA ILE A 261 7.99 -18.38 2.01
C ILE A 261 9.39 -17.84 2.26
N TYR A 262 9.83 -17.89 3.50
CA TYR A 262 11.20 -17.58 3.88
C TYR A 262 11.90 -18.84 4.35
N GLN A 263 13.16 -19.00 3.96
CA GLN A 263 14.02 -20.06 4.44
C GLN A 263 14.34 -19.80 5.92
N ASN A 264 14.26 -20.86 6.72
CA ASN A 264 14.64 -20.83 8.14
C ASN A 264 16.14 -20.85 8.28
#